data_21782634ca6c59ee85b5cd1a0bccdaf0
#
_entry.id   21782634ca6c59ee85b5cd1a0bccdaf0
#
_cell.length_a   1.000
_cell.length_b   1.000
_cell.length_c   1.000
_cell.angle_alpha   90.00
_cell.angle_beta   90.00
_cell.angle_gamma   90.00
#
_symmetry.space_group_name_H-M   'P 1'
#
loop_
_entity.id
_entity.type
_entity.pdbx_description
1 polymer ?
#
loop_
_entity_poly.entity_id
_entity_poly.type
_entity_poly.pdbx_seq_one_letter_code
_entity_poly.pdbx_strand_id
1 'polypeptide(L)'
;MTAYERMFLGWLTPTELYNHRDSVENMPYIQDSPTAYIIYNKNHTDEYFMLENKGHERWDSYLPDEGLLVTHVDYNESDWEYNTINSGSTQKMTVVPADNDYTRTSSADSELGMKFPFGSTNYVNSTNFALHNRAEDGTYNLYCTVQGIKINDDGTINFGYVPDPSYEVATGISKINAGKANKDSEAYNLSGQRVGSGYHGIVIKDGKKFYQK
;
A
#
# COMPACT_ATOMS: atom_id res chain seq x y z
N MET A 1 2.35 -22.54 -1.71
CA MET A 1 1.03 -21.93 -1.90
C MET A 1 1.16 -20.45 -1.59
N THR A 2 0.72 -19.61 -2.50
CA THR A 2 0.80 -18.14 -2.41
C THR A 2 -0.32 -17.55 -1.55
N ALA A 3 -0.19 -16.27 -1.17
CA ALA A 3 -1.27 -15.54 -0.49
C ALA A 3 -2.53 -15.47 -1.35
N TYR A 4 -2.38 -15.34 -2.68
CA TYR A 4 -3.50 -15.37 -3.62
C TYR A 4 -4.32 -16.67 -3.52
N GLU A 5 -3.66 -17.83 -3.59
CA GLU A 5 -4.35 -19.13 -3.51
C GLU A 5 -5.04 -19.31 -2.16
N ARG A 6 -4.41 -18.87 -1.07
CA ARG A 6 -5.00 -18.94 0.26
C ARG A 6 -6.21 -18.02 0.41
N MET A 7 -6.15 -16.82 -0.16
CA MET A 7 -7.28 -15.89 -0.20
C MET A 7 -8.44 -16.49 -1.00
N PHE A 8 -8.15 -17.02 -2.19
CA PHE A 8 -9.15 -17.65 -3.06
C PHE A 8 -9.86 -18.83 -2.38
N LEU A 9 -9.14 -19.62 -1.59
CA LEU A 9 -9.68 -20.74 -0.81
C LEU A 9 -10.35 -20.31 0.51
N GLY A 10 -10.37 -19.02 0.83
CA GLY A 10 -10.93 -18.51 2.08
C GLY A 10 -10.09 -18.80 3.31
N TRP A 11 -8.82 -19.14 3.16
CA TRP A 11 -7.90 -19.45 4.26
C TRP A 11 -7.11 -18.25 4.74
N LEU A 12 -7.17 -17.15 4.01
CA LEU A 12 -6.51 -15.88 4.27
C LEU A 12 -7.44 -14.73 3.95
N THR A 13 -7.52 -13.75 4.85
CA THR A 13 -8.06 -12.43 4.55
C THR A 13 -6.90 -11.45 4.64
N PRO A 14 -6.41 -10.91 3.52
CA PRO A 14 -5.28 -9.98 3.53
C PRO A 14 -5.70 -8.65 4.16
N THR A 15 -4.73 -7.98 4.81
CA THR A 15 -4.91 -6.63 5.32
C THR A 15 -4.76 -5.63 4.18
N GLU A 16 -5.75 -4.78 3.99
CA GLU A 16 -5.70 -3.74 2.96
C GLU A 16 -4.78 -2.58 3.40
N LEU A 17 -3.84 -2.21 2.52
CA LEU A 17 -3.08 -0.98 2.59
C LEU A 17 -3.76 0.05 1.69
N TYR A 18 -4.24 1.14 2.29
CA TYR A 18 -4.97 2.17 1.55
C TYR A 18 -4.60 3.56 2.09
N ASN A 19 -5.16 4.58 1.72
CA ASN A 19 -5.00 6.03 1.89
C ASN A 19 -4.37 6.59 3.19
N HIS A 20 -3.66 5.80 3.99
CA HIS A 20 -2.93 6.26 5.17
C HIS A 20 -1.55 5.58 5.23
N ARG A 21 -0.60 6.25 5.86
CA ARG A 21 0.71 5.66 6.12
C ARG A 21 0.57 4.53 7.11
N ASP A 22 1.25 3.43 6.83
CA ASP A 22 1.29 2.26 7.69
C ASP A 22 2.72 1.78 7.90
N SER A 23 2.95 1.06 9.00
CA SER A 23 4.21 0.39 9.30
C SER A 23 3.91 -1.06 9.65
N VAL A 24 4.46 -1.95 8.85
CA VAL A 24 4.36 -3.38 9.06
C VAL A 24 5.64 -3.83 9.74
N GLU A 25 5.47 -4.44 10.90
CA GLU A 25 6.57 -4.95 11.71
C GLU A 25 6.45 -6.47 11.87
N ASN A 26 7.58 -7.15 11.72
CA ASN A 26 7.69 -8.60 11.95
C ASN A 26 6.68 -9.44 11.15
N MET A 27 6.46 -9.10 9.89
CA MET A 27 5.61 -9.90 9.00
C MET A 27 6.18 -11.31 8.84
N PRO A 28 5.50 -12.35 9.32
CA PRO A 28 6.02 -13.72 9.28
C PRO A 28 6.00 -14.30 7.87
N TYR A 29 6.70 -15.39 7.66
CA TYR A 29 6.52 -16.18 6.45
C TYR A 29 5.07 -16.62 6.28
N ILE A 30 4.56 -16.50 5.05
CA ILE A 30 3.19 -16.91 4.70
C ILE A 30 2.89 -18.38 5.03
N GLN A 31 3.92 -19.22 5.07
CA GLN A 31 3.80 -20.64 5.40
C GLN A 31 3.62 -20.89 6.91
N ASP A 32 4.05 -19.97 7.76
CA ASP A 32 3.98 -20.07 9.21
C ASP A 32 2.75 -19.37 9.78
N SER A 33 2.32 -18.29 9.13
CA SER A 33 1.11 -17.55 9.50
C SER A 33 0.41 -17.03 8.25
N PRO A 34 -0.94 -17.08 8.19
CA PRO A 34 -1.71 -16.56 7.05
C PRO A 34 -1.75 -15.01 7.07
N THR A 35 -0.59 -14.39 6.93
CA THR A 35 -0.43 -12.92 6.95
C THR A 35 -0.02 -12.44 5.58
N ALA A 36 -0.82 -11.57 4.97
CA ALA A 36 -0.53 -10.89 3.72
C ALA A 36 -1.20 -9.53 3.69
N TYR A 37 -0.71 -8.67 2.80
CA TYR A 37 -1.27 -7.34 2.56
C TYR A 37 -1.72 -7.21 1.11
N ILE A 38 -2.70 -6.33 0.88
CA ILE A 38 -3.26 -6.11 -0.45
C ILE A 38 -3.41 -4.62 -0.73
N ILE A 39 -3.10 -4.21 -1.96
CA ILE A 39 -3.26 -2.85 -2.45
C ILE A 39 -4.14 -2.91 -3.69
N TYR A 40 -5.37 -2.41 -3.58
CA TYR A 40 -6.33 -2.44 -4.68
C TYR A 40 -6.18 -1.26 -5.64
N ASN A 41 -6.40 -1.51 -6.92
CA ASN A 41 -6.86 -0.47 -7.83
C ASN A 41 -8.34 -0.15 -7.48
N LYS A 42 -8.57 0.97 -6.80
CA LYS A 42 -9.91 1.34 -6.31
C LYS A 42 -10.94 1.60 -7.40
N ASN A 43 -10.49 1.98 -8.58
CA ASN A 43 -11.36 2.16 -9.73
C ASN A 43 -11.69 0.82 -10.44
N HIS A 44 -10.92 -0.23 -10.17
CA HIS A 44 -11.09 -1.56 -10.73
C HIS A 44 -10.62 -2.62 -9.72
N THR A 45 -11.48 -2.96 -8.76
CA THR A 45 -11.12 -3.76 -7.58
C THR A 45 -10.75 -5.22 -7.86
N ASP A 46 -10.98 -5.70 -9.08
CA ASP A 46 -10.48 -6.99 -9.54
C ASP A 46 -8.97 -6.94 -9.88
N GLU A 47 -8.39 -5.74 -9.95
CA GLU A 47 -6.95 -5.53 -10.12
C GLU A 47 -6.32 -5.05 -8.82
N TYR A 48 -5.29 -5.77 -8.37
CA TYR A 48 -4.62 -5.51 -7.11
C TYR A 48 -3.20 -6.06 -7.06
N PHE A 49 -2.44 -5.57 -6.08
CA PHE A 49 -1.14 -6.12 -5.71
C PHE A 49 -1.24 -6.80 -4.35
N MET A 50 -0.65 -7.98 -4.25
CA MET A 50 -0.59 -8.74 -3.02
C MET A 50 0.85 -8.86 -2.54
N LEU A 51 1.06 -8.60 -1.26
CA LEU A 51 2.37 -8.61 -0.61
C LEU A 51 2.40 -9.75 0.40
N GLU A 52 3.37 -10.64 0.27
CA GLU A 52 3.57 -11.75 1.19
C GLU A 52 5.07 -11.94 1.49
N ASN A 53 5.38 -12.45 2.68
CA ASN A 53 6.74 -12.86 3.02
C ASN A 53 6.94 -14.33 2.67
N LYS A 54 7.92 -14.62 1.80
CA LYS A 54 8.32 -15.96 1.39
C LYS A 54 9.62 -16.36 2.08
N GLY A 55 9.62 -17.49 2.75
CA GLY A 55 10.83 -18.11 3.24
C GLY A 55 11.46 -19.05 2.22
N HIS A 56 12.71 -19.41 2.45
CA HIS A 56 13.45 -20.39 1.65
C HIS A 56 13.55 -21.72 2.40
N GLU A 57 12.43 -22.16 2.97
CA GLU A 57 12.34 -23.34 3.82
C GLU A 57 11.17 -24.26 3.43
N ARG A 58 11.20 -25.51 3.84
CA ARG A 58 10.13 -26.49 3.66
C ARG A 58 9.70 -26.62 2.21
N TRP A 59 8.42 -26.31 1.89
CA TRP A 59 7.88 -26.38 0.53
C TRP A 59 8.40 -25.27 -0.38
N ASP A 60 8.87 -24.17 0.20
CA ASP A 60 9.40 -23.02 -0.52
C ASP A 60 10.94 -23.07 -0.67
N SER A 61 11.60 -24.17 -0.23
CA SER A 61 13.06 -24.36 -0.30
C SER A 61 13.65 -24.38 -1.72
N TYR A 62 12.81 -24.54 -2.74
CA TYR A 62 13.21 -24.50 -4.15
C TYR A 62 12.93 -23.17 -4.84
N LEU A 63 12.39 -22.19 -4.11
CA LEU A 63 12.26 -20.85 -4.63
C LEU A 63 13.65 -20.26 -4.89
N PRO A 64 13.80 -19.34 -5.85
CA PRO A 64 15.11 -18.76 -6.18
C PRO A 64 15.68 -17.93 -5.01
N ASP A 65 14.82 -17.41 -4.12
CA ASP A 65 15.23 -16.59 -3.00
C ASP A 65 14.12 -16.51 -1.93
N GLU A 66 14.30 -15.71 -0.87
CA GLU A 66 13.35 -15.47 0.21
C GLU A 66 13.04 -13.98 0.37
N GLY A 67 11.93 -13.63 1.02
CA GLY A 67 11.58 -12.27 1.43
C GLY A 67 10.23 -11.77 0.91
N LEU A 68 10.13 -10.46 0.63
CA LEU A 68 8.87 -9.83 0.21
C LEU A 68 8.57 -10.18 -1.25
N LEU A 69 7.54 -10.98 -1.46
CA LEU A 69 6.99 -11.25 -2.78
C LEU A 69 5.83 -10.29 -3.03
N VAL A 70 5.87 -9.60 -4.16
CA VAL A 70 4.76 -8.77 -4.66
C VAL A 70 4.18 -9.43 -5.90
N THR A 71 2.90 -9.77 -5.85
CA THR A 71 2.16 -10.37 -6.98
C THR A 71 1.14 -9.38 -7.50
N HIS A 72 1.15 -9.08 -8.79
CA HIS A 72 0.12 -8.34 -9.50
C HIS A 72 -0.95 -9.31 -9.99
N VAL A 73 -2.20 -9.02 -9.72
CA VAL A 73 -3.36 -9.77 -10.17
C VAL A 73 -4.35 -8.83 -10.83
N ASP A 74 -4.77 -9.16 -12.04
CA ASP A 74 -5.87 -8.54 -12.79
C ASP A 74 -6.91 -9.64 -13.06
N TYR A 75 -7.77 -9.88 -12.05
CA TYR A 75 -8.68 -11.01 -12.05
C TYR A 75 -9.77 -10.86 -13.11
N ASN A 76 -9.98 -11.94 -13.84
CA ASN A 76 -11.11 -12.09 -14.75
C ASN A 76 -11.64 -13.52 -14.66
N GLU A 77 -12.89 -13.68 -14.27
CA GLU A 77 -13.51 -14.98 -14.02
C GLU A 77 -13.34 -15.96 -15.18
N SER A 78 -13.55 -15.50 -16.41
CA SER A 78 -13.43 -16.34 -17.62
C SER A 78 -12.00 -16.85 -17.82
N ASP A 79 -10.99 -16.00 -17.61
CA ASP A 79 -9.60 -16.40 -17.76
C ASP A 79 -9.17 -17.44 -16.70
N TRP A 80 -9.73 -17.32 -15.49
CA TRP A 80 -9.50 -18.28 -14.41
C TRP A 80 -10.22 -19.60 -14.66
N GLU A 81 -11.47 -19.54 -15.10
CA GLU A 81 -12.28 -20.73 -15.41
C GLU A 81 -11.65 -21.57 -16.54
N TYR A 82 -11.19 -20.91 -17.59
CA TYR A 82 -10.60 -21.61 -18.76
C TYR A 82 -9.08 -21.76 -18.71
N ASN A 83 -8.45 -21.42 -17.60
CA ASN A 83 -6.99 -21.48 -17.40
C ASN A 83 -6.20 -20.72 -18.49
N THR A 84 -6.68 -19.53 -18.85
CA THR A 84 -6.06 -18.66 -19.88
C THR A 84 -5.43 -17.40 -19.29
N ILE A 85 -5.20 -17.37 -17.97
CA ILE A 85 -4.76 -16.22 -17.16
C ILE A 85 -3.57 -15.47 -17.80
N ASN A 86 -2.57 -16.19 -18.28
CA ASN A 86 -1.36 -15.63 -18.88
C ASN A 86 -1.16 -16.04 -20.35
N SER A 87 -2.25 -16.39 -21.06
CA SER A 87 -2.19 -16.84 -22.46
C SER A 87 -2.14 -15.70 -23.47
N GLY A 88 -2.45 -14.47 -23.04
CA GLY A 88 -2.46 -13.27 -23.88
C GLY A 88 -1.13 -12.51 -23.88
N SER A 89 -1.13 -11.35 -24.52
CA SER A 89 0.00 -10.41 -24.50
C SER A 89 0.18 -9.72 -23.13
N THR A 90 -0.86 -9.73 -22.30
CA THR A 90 -0.87 -9.15 -20.96
C THR A 90 -1.00 -10.28 -19.95
N GLN A 91 -0.03 -10.37 -19.05
CA GLN A 91 -0.05 -11.37 -17.98
C GLN A 91 -0.96 -10.88 -16.85
N LYS A 92 -2.04 -11.59 -16.57
CA LYS A 92 -3.03 -11.22 -15.57
C LYS A 92 -2.69 -11.65 -14.15
N MET A 93 -1.70 -12.50 -14.00
CA MET A 93 -1.11 -12.85 -12.71
C MET A 93 0.39 -13.00 -12.88
N THR A 94 1.17 -12.11 -12.28
CA THR A 94 2.62 -12.12 -12.40
C THR A 94 3.30 -11.61 -11.13
N VAL A 95 4.52 -12.05 -10.93
CA VAL A 95 5.40 -11.49 -9.88
C VAL A 95 5.91 -10.14 -10.36
N VAL A 96 5.84 -9.14 -9.51
CA VAL A 96 6.46 -7.83 -9.77
C VAL A 96 7.97 -7.97 -9.58
N PRO A 97 8.79 -7.80 -10.63
CA PRO A 97 10.23 -7.95 -10.52
C PRO A 97 10.84 -6.82 -9.70
N ALA A 98 11.80 -7.15 -8.84
CA ALA A 98 12.46 -6.18 -7.97
C ALA A 98 13.25 -5.12 -8.74
N ASP A 99 13.75 -5.47 -9.92
CA ASP A 99 14.46 -4.57 -10.83
C ASP A 99 13.55 -3.86 -11.84
N ASN A 100 12.24 -4.11 -11.76
CA ASN A 100 11.22 -3.60 -12.68
C ASN A 100 11.44 -3.98 -14.16
N ASP A 101 12.17 -5.07 -14.42
CA ASP A 101 12.43 -5.57 -15.77
C ASP A 101 11.50 -6.74 -16.13
N TYR A 102 10.42 -6.44 -16.86
CA TYR A 102 9.45 -7.41 -17.37
C TYR A 102 9.84 -8.00 -18.72
N THR A 103 11.00 -7.65 -19.28
CA THR A 103 11.39 -8.03 -20.65
C THR A 103 12.04 -9.41 -20.74
N ARG A 104 12.33 -10.04 -19.63
CA ARG A 104 13.00 -11.34 -19.57
C ARG A 104 12.07 -12.45 -20.02
N THR A 105 12.48 -13.14 -21.08
CA THR A 105 11.68 -14.15 -21.77
C THR A 105 12.16 -15.57 -21.58
N SER A 106 13.37 -15.81 -21.08
CA SER A 106 13.86 -17.15 -20.76
C SER A 106 13.45 -17.57 -19.34
N SER A 107 13.02 -18.80 -19.17
CA SER A 107 12.58 -19.33 -17.87
C SER A 107 13.67 -19.23 -16.79
N ALA A 108 14.91 -19.50 -17.12
CA ALA A 108 16.02 -19.43 -16.17
C ALA A 108 16.38 -17.99 -15.79
N ASP A 109 16.35 -17.07 -16.75
CA ASP A 109 16.64 -15.66 -16.49
C ASP A 109 15.45 -14.94 -15.83
N SER A 110 14.23 -15.35 -16.15
CA SER A 110 13.04 -14.77 -15.52
C SER A 110 12.91 -15.16 -14.05
N GLU A 111 13.27 -16.39 -13.69
CA GLU A 111 13.27 -16.84 -12.31
C GLU A 111 14.35 -16.15 -11.47
N LEU A 112 15.56 -16.02 -12.01
CA LEU A 112 16.69 -15.34 -11.36
C LEU A 112 16.57 -13.82 -11.41
N GLY A 113 15.88 -13.30 -12.40
CA GLY A 113 15.69 -11.87 -12.58
C GLY A 113 14.47 -11.30 -11.88
N MET A 114 13.50 -12.14 -11.59
CA MET A 114 12.42 -11.83 -10.67
C MET A 114 12.92 -11.99 -9.25
N LYS A 115 13.94 -11.24 -8.91
CA LYS A 115 14.38 -11.22 -7.54
C LYS A 115 13.27 -10.65 -6.66
N PHE A 116 12.46 -11.55 -6.14
CA PHE A 116 12.03 -11.32 -4.81
C PHE A 116 13.09 -11.99 -3.90
N PRO A 117 13.43 -11.53 -2.81
CA PRO A 117 12.82 -10.40 -2.14
C PRO A 117 13.37 -9.12 -2.72
N PHE A 118 12.68 -8.05 -2.55
CA PHE A 118 13.25 -6.73 -2.71
C PHE A 118 14.42 -6.51 -1.72
N GLY A 119 15.29 -7.50 -1.55
CA GLY A 119 16.31 -7.54 -0.52
C GLY A 119 17.51 -6.66 -0.80
N SER A 120 17.82 -6.41 -2.07
CA SER A 120 18.83 -5.43 -2.50
C SER A 120 18.19 -4.09 -2.85
N THR A 121 16.89 -4.07 -3.10
CA THR A 121 16.09 -2.88 -3.37
C THR A 121 15.12 -2.73 -2.21
N ASN A 122 15.32 -1.73 -1.39
CA ASN A 122 14.54 -1.52 -0.17
C ASN A 122 13.25 -0.71 -0.38
N TYR A 123 12.79 -0.58 -1.62
CA TYR A 123 11.55 0.10 -1.95
C TYR A 123 10.88 -0.47 -3.20
N VAL A 124 9.56 -0.39 -3.24
CA VAL A 124 8.70 -0.60 -4.42
C VAL A 124 7.91 0.69 -4.60
N ASN A 125 7.87 1.24 -5.79
CA ASN A 125 7.24 2.53 -6.07
C ASN A 125 6.23 2.46 -7.22
N SER A 126 5.67 3.58 -7.61
CA SER A 126 4.65 3.66 -8.66
C SER A 126 5.06 3.03 -9.99
N THR A 127 6.34 2.96 -10.33
CA THR A 127 6.78 2.29 -11.56
C THR A 127 6.68 0.77 -11.47
N ASN A 128 6.77 0.21 -10.26
CA ASN A 128 6.57 -1.22 -10.01
C ASN A 128 5.08 -1.56 -9.88
N PHE A 129 4.24 -0.60 -9.46
CA PHE A 129 2.79 -0.75 -9.32
C PHE A 129 2.06 -0.31 -10.59
N ALA A 130 2.57 -0.71 -11.77
CA ALA A 130 1.91 -0.48 -13.05
C ALA A 130 0.62 -1.30 -13.16
N LEU A 131 -0.43 -0.67 -13.72
CA LEU A 131 -1.77 -1.23 -13.83
C LEU A 131 -2.12 -1.54 -15.28
N HIS A 132 -3.02 -2.50 -15.49
CA HIS A 132 -3.69 -2.76 -16.76
C HIS A 132 -4.93 -1.87 -16.92
N ASN A 133 -5.61 -1.57 -15.83
CA ASN A 133 -6.81 -0.74 -15.79
C ASN A 133 -6.49 0.62 -15.15
N ARG A 134 -7.25 1.65 -15.53
CA ARG A 134 -7.01 3.00 -15.00
C ARG A 134 -7.29 3.08 -13.50
N ALA A 135 -6.39 3.73 -12.78
CA ALA A 135 -6.60 4.14 -11.40
C ALA A 135 -7.65 5.28 -11.30
N GLU A 136 -8.00 5.68 -10.09
CA GLU A 136 -8.96 6.76 -9.82
C GLU A 136 -8.55 8.10 -10.44
N ASP A 137 -7.26 8.38 -10.53
CA ASP A 137 -6.71 9.58 -11.17
C ASP A 137 -6.66 9.50 -12.72
N GLY A 138 -7.07 8.36 -13.28
CA GLY A 138 -7.07 8.08 -14.71
C GLY A 138 -5.73 7.62 -15.28
N THR A 139 -4.69 7.45 -14.45
CA THR A 139 -3.39 6.90 -14.87
C THR A 139 -3.39 5.36 -14.84
N TYR A 140 -2.30 4.76 -15.32
CA TYR A 140 -2.06 3.32 -15.27
C TYR A 140 -1.00 2.97 -14.22
N ASN A 141 -1.02 3.65 -13.07
CA ASN A 141 -0.12 3.39 -11.95
C ASN A 141 -0.84 3.61 -10.62
N LEU A 142 -0.49 2.80 -9.62
CA LEU A 142 -0.79 3.14 -8.23
C LEU A 142 0.36 3.98 -7.69
N TYR A 143 0.09 5.24 -7.39
CA TYR A 143 1.07 6.15 -6.81
C TYR A 143 1.22 5.90 -5.32
N CYS A 144 1.82 4.75 -4.98
CA CYS A 144 2.16 4.41 -3.61
C CYS A 144 3.60 3.91 -3.56
N THR A 145 4.13 3.79 -2.36
CA THR A 145 5.48 3.28 -2.13
C THR A 145 5.48 2.35 -0.94
N VAL A 146 6.07 1.18 -1.11
CA VAL A 146 6.52 0.31 -0.02
C VAL A 146 8.00 0.55 0.15
N GLN A 147 8.42 0.98 1.33
CA GLN A 147 9.80 1.45 1.57
C GLN A 147 10.39 0.89 2.86
N GLY A 148 11.73 0.96 2.96
CA GLY A 148 12.43 0.47 4.16
C GLY A 148 12.27 -1.04 4.35
N ILE A 149 12.11 -1.79 3.26
CA ILE A 149 11.97 -3.24 3.31
C ILE A 149 13.24 -3.81 3.93
N LYS A 150 13.04 -4.55 5.02
CA LYS A 150 14.13 -5.16 5.77
C LYS A 150 13.75 -6.56 6.21
N ILE A 151 14.59 -7.52 5.87
CA ILE A 151 14.51 -8.88 6.40
C ILE A 151 15.24 -8.87 7.76
N ASN A 152 14.57 -9.33 8.79
CA ASN A 152 15.12 -9.49 10.13
C ASN A 152 15.88 -10.81 10.25
N ASP A 153 16.69 -10.96 11.32
CA ASP A 153 17.51 -12.16 11.53
C ASP A 153 16.67 -13.45 11.72
N ASP A 154 15.40 -13.31 12.09
CA ASP A 154 14.43 -14.40 12.23
C ASP A 154 13.62 -14.66 10.95
N GLY A 155 13.95 -13.99 9.84
CA GLY A 155 13.27 -14.11 8.56
C GLY A 155 11.96 -13.33 8.44
N THR A 156 11.51 -12.67 9.50
CA THR A 156 10.36 -11.74 9.40
C THR A 156 10.74 -10.50 8.61
N ILE A 157 9.74 -9.79 8.07
CA ILE A 157 9.97 -8.57 7.27
C ILE A 157 9.31 -7.38 7.92
N ASN A 158 10.04 -6.25 7.91
CA ASN A 158 9.52 -4.93 8.21
C ASN A 158 9.45 -4.10 6.93
N PHE A 159 8.41 -3.28 6.79
CA PHE A 159 8.33 -2.26 5.74
C PHE A 159 7.36 -1.13 6.13
N GLY A 160 7.53 0.03 5.51
CA GLY A 160 6.58 1.14 5.59
C GLY A 160 5.78 1.26 4.29
N TYR A 161 4.48 1.50 4.41
CA TYR A 161 3.61 1.84 3.28
C TYR A 161 3.32 3.34 3.28
N VAL A 162 3.48 3.97 2.12
CA VAL A 162 3.22 5.39 1.91
C VAL A 162 2.30 5.53 0.70
N PRO A 163 1.02 5.89 0.88
CA PRO A 163 0.15 6.25 -0.22
C PRO A 163 0.64 7.55 -0.87
N ASP A 164 0.24 7.80 -2.11
CA ASP A 164 0.54 9.07 -2.74
C ASP A 164 -0.05 10.23 -1.92
N PRO A 165 0.75 11.24 -1.58
CA PRO A 165 0.25 12.41 -0.85
C PRO A 165 -0.79 13.23 -1.64
N SER A 166 -0.86 13.10 -2.97
CA SER A 166 -1.91 13.74 -3.78
C SER A 166 -3.27 13.06 -3.58
N TYR A 167 -3.29 11.83 -3.10
CA TYR A 167 -4.45 11.03 -2.73
C TYR A 167 -4.82 11.09 -1.25
N GLU A 168 -4.29 12.01 -0.48
CA GLU A 168 -4.92 12.34 0.78
C GLU A 168 -6.35 12.78 0.44
N VAL A 169 -7.28 11.82 0.41
CA VAL A 169 -8.72 12.10 0.40
C VAL A 169 -8.90 13.18 1.44
N ALA A 170 -9.40 14.31 1.01
CA ALA A 170 -9.75 15.40 1.88
C ALA A 170 -10.75 14.85 2.91
N THR A 171 -10.24 14.20 3.96
CA THR A 171 -11.01 13.93 5.15
C THR A 171 -11.35 15.31 5.67
N GLY A 172 -12.49 15.87 5.27
CA GLY A 172 -13.13 17.15 5.54
C GLY A 172 -12.47 18.20 6.46
N ILE A 173 -11.22 17.98 6.84
CA ILE A 173 -10.34 18.88 7.55
C ILE A 173 -9.16 19.14 6.61
N SER A 174 -9.40 19.98 5.57
CA SER A 174 -8.28 20.63 4.89
C SER A 174 -7.34 21.17 5.97
N LYS A 175 -6.04 20.86 5.86
CA LYS A 175 -5.02 21.53 6.69
C LYS A 175 -5.39 23.00 6.68
N ILE A 176 -5.83 23.52 7.82
CA ILE A 176 -5.92 24.95 8.01
C ILE A 176 -4.46 25.39 7.85
N ASN A 177 -4.11 25.89 6.67
CA ASN A 177 -2.90 26.65 6.51
C ASN A 177 -3.01 27.70 7.59
N ALA A 178 -2.22 27.57 8.65
CA ALA A 178 -2.02 28.63 9.60
C ALA A 178 -1.36 29.77 8.83
N GLY A 179 -2.19 30.47 8.06
CA GLY A 179 -1.82 31.72 7.44
C GLY A 179 -1.26 32.58 8.55
N LYS A 180 -0.14 33.22 8.30
CA LYS A 180 0.53 34.16 9.19
C LYS A 180 -0.52 34.86 10.05
N ALA A 181 -0.42 34.67 11.37
CA ALA A 181 -1.30 35.29 12.36
C ALA A 181 -1.46 36.78 12.03
N ASN A 182 -2.62 37.16 11.51
CA ASN A 182 -2.99 38.56 11.45
C ASN A 182 -3.07 39.06 12.88
N LYS A 183 -2.48 40.20 13.13
CA LYS A 183 -2.42 40.83 14.46
C LYS A 183 -3.78 41.09 15.14
N ASP A 184 -4.90 40.87 14.45
CA ASP A 184 -6.27 40.93 14.93
C ASP A 184 -6.92 39.54 14.89
N SER A 185 -6.41 38.59 15.69
CA SER A 185 -7.00 37.28 15.77
C SER A 185 -8.37 37.35 16.46
N GLU A 186 -9.38 36.95 15.71
CA GLU A 186 -10.75 36.87 16.17
C GLU A 186 -10.93 35.77 17.22
N ALA A 187 -11.73 36.01 18.23
CA ALA A 187 -12.05 35.04 19.26
C ALA A 187 -13.43 34.41 19.01
N TYR A 188 -13.56 33.15 19.26
CA TYR A 188 -14.77 32.36 19.04
C TYR A 188 -15.14 31.62 20.33
N ASN A 189 -16.45 31.52 20.66
CA ASN A 189 -16.93 30.67 21.74
C ASN A 189 -16.91 29.17 21.33
N LEU A 190 -17.26 28.27 22.24
CA LEU A 190 -17.29 26.84 21.98
C LEU A 190 -18.34 26.41 20.93
N SER A 191 -19.32 27.28 20.65
CA SER A 191 -20.31 27.04 19.58
C SER A 191 -19.87 27.58 18.22
N GLY A 192 -18.61 28.07 18.10
CA GLY A 192 -18.06 28.60 16.84
C GLY A 192 -18.53 30.02 16.50
N GLN A 193 -19.22 30.70 17.39
CA GLN A 193 -19.66 32.09 17.18
C GLN A 193 -18.54 33.05 17.54
N ARG A 194 -18.33 34.07 16.71
CA ARG A 194 -17.38 35.15 16.99
C ARG A 194 -17.83 35.96 18.22
N VAL A 195 -16.90 36.20 19.11
CA VAL A 195 -17.16 36.94 20.36
C VAL A 195 -16.19 38.09 20.52
N GLY A 196 -16.69 39.18 21.11
CA GLY A 196 -15.92 40.37 21.40
C GLY A 196 -15.40 40.40 22.85
N SER A 197 -14.75 41.51 23.20
CA SER A 197 -14.11 41.72 24.51
C SER A 197 -15.07 41.67 25.71
N GLY A 198 -16.37 41.86 25.50
CA GLY A 198 -17.39 41.75 26.55
C GLY A 198 -17.95 40.34 26.78
N TYR A 199 -17.45 39.32 26.11
CA TYR A 199 -17.91 37.96 26.32
C TYR A 199 -17.23 37.33 27.55
N HIS A 200 -18.02 36.77 28.46
CA HIS A 200 -17.53 36.06 29.63
C HIS A 200 -17.67 34.55 29.43
N GLY A 201 -16.57 33.82 29.37
CA GLY A 201 -16.58 32.39 29.19
C GLY A 201 -15.34 31.85 28.46
N ILE A 202 -15.41 30.59 28.03
CA ILE A 202 -14.30 29.97 27.30
C ILE A 202 -14.30 30.46 25.85
N VAL A 203 -13.18 31.01 25.41
CA VAL A 203 -12.95 31.47 24.04
C VAL A 203 -11.78 30.70 23.40
N ILE A 204 -11.86 30.52 22.09
CA ILE A 204 -10.79 30.01 21.26
C ILE A 204 -10.22 31.16 20.45
N LYS A 205 -8.94 31.43 20.61
CA LYS A 205 -8.20 32.48 19.90
C LYS A 205 -6.83 31.90 19.53
N ASP A 206 -6.40 32.03 18.28
CA ASP A 206 -5.14 31.49 17.77
C ASP A 206 -4.95 29.99 18.07
N GLY A 207 -6.04 29.21 17.97
CA GLY A 207 -6.01 27.78 18.26
C GLY A 207 -5.84 27.40 19.74
N LYS A 208 -5.85 28.38 20.66
CA LYS A 208 -5.73 28.15 22.10
C LYS A 208 -7.01 28.51 22.83
N LYS A 209 -7.30 27.76 23.90
CA LYS A 209 -8.46 28.03 24.80
C LYS A 209 -8.05 28.96 25.92
N PHE A 210 -8.86 29.97 26.16
CA PHE A 210 -8.72 30.91 27.28
C PHE A 210 -10.06 31.07 27.98
N TYR A 211 -10.04 31.42 29.23
CA TYR A 211 -11.20 31.93 29.94
C TYR A 211 -11.17 33.45 29.90
N GLN A 212 -12.14 34.07 29.23
CA GLN A 212 -12.32 35.51 29.18
C GLN A 212 -13.26 35.93 30.31
N LYS A 213 -12.79 36.81 31.20
CA LYS A 213 -13.52 37.32 32.35
C LYS A 213 -14.30 38.56 31.97
#